data_0fcc13f9ebc249dff91ecf099c5b1e15
#
_entry.id   0fcc13f9ebc249dff91ecf099c5b1e15
#
_cell.length_a   1.000
_cell.length_b   1.000
_cell.length_c   1.000
_cell.angle_alpha   90.00
_cell.angle_beta   90.00
_cell.angle_gamma   90.00
#
_symmetry.space_group_name_H-M   'P 1'
#
loop_
_entity.id
_entity.type
_entity.pdbx_description
1 polymer ?
#
loop_
_entity_poly.entity_id
_entity_poly.type
_entity_poly.pdbx_seq_one_letter_code
_entity_poly.pdbx_strand_id
1 'polypeptide(L)'
;LPCLAPQPGEMMLDATLGLGGDAVEILRGLMPGGTLVGIDRDPQALEQASAQLDAVGGEYRLLHGTFDAVGQLLREAGLGPDGALDGLLLDLGVSSMQLDRAERGFSFRNDGPLDMRMDPETGESAASWLAGIPVEELSRVIRRYGEDPQAGRIARGIDRYRQEQRIETTGQLSALIEELV
;
A
#
# COMPACT_ATOMS: atom_id res chain seq x y z
N LEU A 1 -4.89 -11.15 -15.40
CA LEU A 1 -5.08 -12.48 -14.77
C LEU A 1 -4.91 -13.70 -15.71
N PRO A 2 -4.70 -13.56 -17.06
CA PRO A 2 -4.59 -14.73 -17.96
C PRO A 2 -3.47 -15.70 -17.56
N CYS A 3 -2.38 -15.20 -16.96
CA CYS A 3 -1.25 -16.04 -16.54
C CYS A 3 -1.53 -16.81 -15.24
N LEU A 4 -2.41 -16.29 -14.37
CA LEU A 4 -2.77 -16.95 -13.11
C LEU A 4 -3.79 -18.06 -13.34
N ALA A 5 -4.72 -17.86 -14.27
CA ALA A 5 -5.73 -18.82 -14.74
C ALA A 5 -6.39 -19.66 -13.62
N PRO A 6 -7.02 -19.03 -12.60
CA PRO A 6 -7.59 -19.74 -11.46
C PRO A 6 -8.61 -20.80 -11.91
N GLN A 7 -8.57 -21.99 -11.27
CA GLN A 7 -9.45 -23.11 -11.56
C GLN A 7 -10.35 -23.43 -10.36
N PRO A 8 -11.54 -24.00 -10.61
CA PRO A 8 -12.43 -24.46 -9.54
C PRO A 8 -11.71 -25.41 -8.56
N GLY A 9 -11.89 -25.16 -7.27
CA GLY A 9 -11.33 -25.99 -6.20
C GLY A 9 -9.90 -25.63 -5.78
N GLU A 10 -9.23 -24.71 -6.46
CA GLU A 10 -7.89 -24.23 -6.10
C GLU A 10 -7.90 -23.24 -4.93
N MET A 11 -6.74 -23.05 -4.31
CA MET A 11 -6.48 -22.02 -3.31
C MET A 11 -5.52 -20.98 -3.88
N MET A 12 -5.99 -19.74 -4.04
CA MET A 12 -5.20 -18.62 -4.53
C MET A 12 -4.97 -17.57 -3.45
N LEU A 13 -3.80 -16.95 -3.50
CA LEU A 13 -3.45 -15.84 -2.63
C LEU A 13 -3.30 -14.55 -3.45
N ASP A 14 -4.05 -13.53 -3.08
CA ASP A 14 -3.78 -12.14 -3.46
C ASP A 14 -3.09 -11.45 -2.27
N ALA A 15 -1.79 -11.24 -2.37
CA ALA A 15 -0.99 -10.68 -1.29
C ALA A 15 -0.90 -9.13 -1.33
N THR A 16 -1.63 -8.52 -2.26
CA THR A 16 -1.76 -7.06 -2.48
C THR A 16 -3.19 -6.70 -2.83
N LEU A 17 -4.12 -7.13 -1.97
CA LEU A 17 -5.56 -7.16 -2.23
C LEU A 17 -6.12 -5.81 -2.71
N GLY A 18 -5.65 -4.68 -2.15
CA GLY A 18 -6.18 -3.37 -2.45
C GLY A 18 -7.70 -3.31 -2.28
N LEU A 19 -8.39 -2.76 -3.28
CA LEU A 19 -9.85 -2.69 -3.27
C LEU A 19 -10.54 -4.01 -3.71
N GLY A 20 -9.78 -5.05 -4.04
CA GLY A 20 -10.30 -6.35 -4.40
C GLY A 20 -10.71 -6.52 -5.88
N GLY A 21 -10.27 -5.62 -6.77
CA GLY A 21 -10.62 -5.70 -8.19
C GLY A 21 -10.18 -7.01 -8.83
N ASP A 22 -8.91 -7.36 -8.71
CA ASP A 22 -8.37 -8.64 -9.18
C ASP A 22 -8.88 -9.82 -8.37
N ALA A 23 -9.04 -9.65 -7.07
CA ALA A 23 -9.56 -10.67 -6.16
C ALA A 23 -10.98 -11.13 -6.55
N VAL A 24 -11.84 -10.23 -7.01
CA VAL A 24 -13.17 -10.55 -7.55
C VAL A 24 -13.07 -11.50 -8.75
N GLU A 25 -12.20 -11.22 -9.68
CA GLU A 25 -12.01 -12.05 -10.88
C GLU A 25 -11.37 -13.41 -10.52
N ILE A 26 -10.42 -13.43 -9.58
CA ILE A 26 -9.83 -14.67 -9.06
C ILE A 26 -10.91 -15.51 -8.40
N LEU A 27 -11.70 -14.93 -7.48
CA LEU A 27 -12.76 -15.66 -6.75
C LEU A 27 -13.80 -16.28 -7.71
N ARG A 28 -14.18 -15.57 -8.76
CA ARG A 28 -15.07 -16.11 -9.80
C ARG A 28 -14.49 -17.35 -10.49
N GLY A 29 -13.19 -17.33 -10.80
CA GLY A 29 -12.49 -18.46 -11.41
C GLY A 29 -12.35 -19.67 -10.49
N LEU A 30 -12.28 -19.43 -9.16
CA LEU A 30 -12.13 -20.48 -8.16
C LEU A 30 -13.42 -21.24 -7.87
N MET A 31 -14.56 -20.69 -8.25
CA MET A 31 -15.86 -21.34 -7.98
C MET A 31 -16.17 -22.44 -9.00
N PRO A 32 -16.80 -23.57 -8.57
CA PRO A 32 -17.14 -23.88 -7.18
C PRO A 32 -15.97 -24.51 -6.40
N GLY A 33 -15.96 -24.30 -5.08
CA GLY A 33 -15.16 -25.10 -4.13
C GLY A 33 -13.72 -24.64 -3.92
N GLY A 34 -13.25 -23.60 -4.64
CA GLY A 34 -11.95 -22.99 -4.37
C GLY A 34 -12.01 -21.88 -3.32
N THR A 35 -10.86 -21.48 -2.79
CA THR A 35 -10.74 -20.47 -1.73
C THR A 35 -9.78 -19.37 -2.15
N LEU A 36 -10.21 -18.12 -1.99
CA LEU A 36 -9.36 -16.94 -2.12
C LEU A 36 -8.85 -16.52 -0.73
N VAL A 37 -7.56 -16.30 -0.62
CA VAL A 37 -6.95 -15.61 0.53
C VAL A 37 -6.51 -14.24 0.06
N GLY A 38 -6.96 -13.17 0.73
CA GLY A 38 -6.53 -11.80 0.45
C GLY A 38 -5.72 -11.24 1.62
N ILE A 39 -4.60 -10.61 1.33
CA ILE A 39 -3.79 -9.90 2.35
C ILE A 39 -3.66 -8.44 1.94
N ASP A 40 -3.88 -7.55 2.89
CA ASP A 40 -3.48 -6.15 2.76
C ASP A 40 -3.07 -5.59 4.12
N ARG A 41 -2.17 -4.63 4.10
CA ARG A 41 -1.74 -3.90 5.29
C ARG A 41 -2.66 -2.72 5.62
N ASP A 42 -3.53 -2.34 4.68
CA ASP A 42 -4.49 -1.26 4.83
C ASP A 42 -5.85 -1.82 5.27
N PRO A 43 -6.29 -1.59 6.52
CA PRO A 43 -7.57 -2.11 7.00
C PRO A 43 -8.76 -1.55 6.21
N GLN A 44 -8.65 -0.34 5.64
CA GLN A 44 -9.72 0.24 4.81
C GLN A 44 -9.82 -0.48 3.46
N ALA A 45 -8.70 -0.98 2.91
CA ALA A 45 -8.70 -1.79 1.71
C ALA A 45 -9.41 -3.13 1.96
N LEU A 46 -9.11 -3.81 3.07
CA LEU A 46 -9.78 -5.06 3.46
C LEU A 46 -11.29 -4.89 3.61
N GLU A 47 -11.75 -3.82 4.25
CA GLU A 47 -13.18 -3.54 4.41
C GLU A 47 -13.89 -3.38 3.06
N GLN A 48 -13.30 -2.61 2.15
CA GLN A 48 -13.88 -2.38 0.82
C GLN A 48 -13.85 -3.63 -0.06
N ALA A 49 -12.75 -4.38 -0.02
CA ALA A 49 -12.63 -5.65 -0.74
C ALA A 49 -13.67 -6.67 -0.25
N SER A 50 -13.88 -6.77 1.07
CA SER A 50 -14.91 -7.64 1.65
C SER A 50 -16.28 -7.39 1.04
N ALA A 51 -16.70 -6.13 0.97
CA ALA A 51 -18.00 -5.78 0.40
C ALA A 51 -18.15 -6.20 -1.09
N GLN A 52 -17.06 -6.13 -1.87
CA GLN A 52 -17.06 -6.58 -3.26
C GLN A 52 -17.09 -8.11 -3.37
N LEU A 53 -16.32 -8.80 -2.54
CA LEU A 53 -16.26 -10.28 -2.54
C LEU A 53 -17.56 -10.90 -2.05
N ASP A 54 -18.22 -10.31 -1.05
CA ASP A 54 -19.56 -10.74 -0.59
C ASP A 54 -20.60 -10.70 -1.71
N ALA A 55 -20.52 -9.71 -2.59
CA ALA A 55 -21.43 -9.61 -3.74
C ALA A 55 -21.18 -10.70 -4.81
N VAL A 56 -19.98 -11.26 -4.87
CA VAL A 56 -19.63 -12.37 -5.76
C VAL A 56 -20.11 -13.69 -5.19
N GLY A 57 -20.01 -13.87 -3.87
CA GLY A 57 -20.17 -15.15 -3.17
C GLY A 57 -18.94 -16.04 -3.36
N GLY A 58 -18.92 -17.19 -2.71
CA GLY A 58 -17.76 -18.10 -2.71
C GLY A 58 -16.99 -18.01 -1.40
N GLU A 59 -15.96 -18.86 -1.26
CA GLU A 59 -15.13 -18.87 -0.06
C GLU A 59 -13.94 -17.94 -0.20
N TYR A 60 -13.80 -17.02 0.75
CA TYR A 60 -12.63 -16.17 0.86
C TYR A 60 -12.24 -15.90 2.31
N ARG A 61 -10.98 -15.52 2.53
CA ARG A 61 -10.47 -15.07 3.82
C ARG A 61 -9.60 -13.83 3.63
N LEU A 62 -9.82 -12.81 4.45
CA LEU A 62 -9.03 -11.58 4.45
C LEU A 62 -8.16 -11.53 5.70
N LEU A 63 -6.89 -11.26 5.51
CA LEU A 63 -5.88 -11.23 6.58
C LEU A 63 -5.22 -9.84 6.57
N HIS A 64 -5.25 -9.18 7.72
CA HIS A 64 -4.56 -7.91 7.90
C HIS A 64 -3.07 -8.15 8.16
N GLY A 65 -2.21 -7.60 7.31
CA GLY A 65 -0.77 -7.71 7.44
C GLY A 65 -0.02 -7.43 6.16
N THR A 66 1.27 -7.71 6.18
CA THR A 66 2.18 -7.47 5.06
C THR A 66 2.53 -8.78 4.34
N PHE A 67 2.81 -8.70 3.04
CA PHE A 67 3.12 -9.88 2.23
C PHE A 67 4.40 -10.61 2.66
N ASP A 68 5.33 -9.94 3.33
CA ASP A 68 6.52 -10.59 3.90
C ASP A 68 6.20 -11.49 5.12
N ALA A 69 5.05 -11.26 5.76
CA ALA A 69 4.54 -12.09 6.86
C ALA A 69 3.59 -13.21 6.38
N VAL A 70 3.41 -13.41 5.08
CA VAL A 70 2.43 -14.35 4.50
C VAL A 70 2.44 -15.73 5.14
N GLY A 71 3.62 -16.33 5.33
CA GLY A 71 3.73 -17.66 5.93
C GLY A 71 3.26 -17.72 7.38
N GLN A 72 3.40 -16.64 8.14
CA GLN A 72 2.86 -16.54 9.50
C GLN A 72 1.35 -16.37 9.48
N LEU A 73 0.85 -15.43 8.66
CA LEU A 73 -0.58 -15.13 8.54
C LEU A 73 -1.39 -16.35 8.12
N LEU A 74 -0.91 -17.12 7.16
CA LEU A 74 -1.57 -18.35 6.71
C LEU A 74 -1.63 -19.40 7.84
N ARG A 75 -0.54 -19.59 8.60
CA ARG A 75 -0.55 -20.51 9.76
C ARG A 75 -1.53 -20.08 10.84
N GLU A 76 -1.55 -18.79 11.19
CA GLU A 76 -2.47 -18.24 12.20
C GLU A 76 -3.94 -18.35 11.76
N ALA A 77 -4.19 -18.24 10.46
CA ALA A 77 -5.51 -18.45 9.87
C ALA A 77 -5.93 -19.92 9.78
N GLY A 78 -5.07 -20.86 10.20
CA GLY A 78 -5.34 -22.30 10.11
C GLY A 78 -5.30 -22.85 8.67
N LEU A 79 -4.68 -22.11 7.75
CA LEU A 79 -4.50 -22.50 6.36
C LEU A 79 -3.17 -23.28 6.16
N GLY A 80 -2.63 -23.81 7.23
CA GLY A 80 -1.59 -24.80 7.46
C GLY A 80 -0.31 -24.73 6.63
N PRO A 81 0.78 -25.41 7.08
CA PRO A 81 2.00 -25.55 6.29
C PRO A 81 1.80 -26.42 5.04
N ASP A 82 0.71 -27.18 4.99
CA ASP A 82 0.33 -28.08 3.91
C ASP A 82 -0.77 -27.49 3.01
N GLY A 83 -1.25 -26.26 3.29
CA GLY A 83 -2.11 -25.50 2.40
C GLY A 83 -1.28 -25.06 1.19
N ALA A 84 -1.15 -25.96 0.23
CA ALA A 84 -0.52 -25.63 -1.04
C ALA A 84 -1.35 -24.54 -1.70
N LEU A 85 -0.77 -23.35 -1.79
CA LEU A 85 -1.30 -22.32 -2.68
C LEU A 85 -1.06 -22.78 -4.12
N ASP A 86 -2.12 -22.80 -4.91
CA ASP A 86 -2.04 -23.11 -6.34
C ASP A 86 -1.53 -21.92 -7.15
N GLY A 87 -1.75 -20.71 -6.62
CA GLY A 87 -1.24 -19.49 -7.22
C GLY A 87 -1.13 -18.32 -6.26
N LEU A 88 -0.31 -17.34 -6.65
CA LEU A 88 -0.02 -16.13 -5.90
C LEU A 88 -0.04 -14.92 -6.83
N LEU A 89 -0.78 -13.89 -6.44
CA LEU A 89 -0.75 -12.56 -7.05
C LEU A 89 0.02 -11.59 -6.15
N LEU A 90 0.92 -10.83 -6.76
CA LEU A 90 1.59 -9.67 -6.19
C LEU A 90 1.55 -8.52 -7.20
N ASP A 91 0.73 -7.51 -6.93
CA ASP A 91 0.70 -6.24 -7.68
C ASP A 91 1.26 -5.14 -6.78
N LEU A 92 2.59 -4.95 -6.89
CA LEU A 92 3.32 -4.07 -5.97
C LEU A 92 3.15 -2.61 -6.35
N GLY A 93 2.73 -1.80 -5.41
CA GLY A 93 2.58 -0.36 -5.58
C GLY A 93 1.63 0.27 -4.56
N VAL A 94 1.05 1.39 -4.93
CA VAL A 94 0.01 2.09 -4.18
C VAL A 94 -1.35 1.84 -4.81
N SER A 95 -2.40 1.72 -3.99
CA SER A 95 -3.76 1.53 -4.49
C SER A 95 -4.35 2.84 -5.04
N SER A 96 -5.33 2.73 -5.95
CA SER A 96 -6.08 3.90 -6.44
C SER A 96 -6.72 4.69 -5.29
N MET A 97 -7.24 3.99 -4.27
CA MET A 97 -7.80 4.63 -3.08
C MET A 97 -6.79 5.52 -2.36
N GLN A 98 -5.53 5.06 -2.22
CA GLN A 98 -4.47 5.84 -1.58
C GLN A 98 -4.13 7.10 -2.37
N LEU A 99 -4.19 7.04 -3.71
CA LEU A 99 -3.93 8.19 -4.59
C LEU A 99 -5.10 9.17 -4.65
N ASP A 100 -6.34 8.67 -4.62
CA ASP A 100 -7.54 9.48 -4.81
C ASP A 100 -8.00 10.19 -3.53
N ARG A 101 -7.66 9.65 -2.35
CA ARG A 101 -8.02 10.23 -1.07
C ARG A 101 -6.95 11.18 -0.56
N ALA A 102 -7.26 12.49 -0.55
CA ALA A 102 -6.33 13.53 -0.09
C ALA A 102 -5.83 13.29 1.34
N GLU A 103 -6.70 12.76 2.22
CA GLU A 103 -6.38 12.48 3.62
C GLU A 103 -5.30 11.39 3.80
N ARG A 104 -5.01 10.60 2.76
CA ARG A 104 -3.96 9.59 2.78
C ARG A 104 -2.55 10.15 2.48
N GLY A 105 -2.45 11.31 1.88
CA GLY A 105 -1.18 12.01 1.63
C GLY A 105 -0.28 11.41 0.53
N PHE A 106 -0.78 10.51 -0.32
CA PHE A 106 0.00 9.91 -1.42
C PHE A 106 0.01 10.74 -2.70
N SER A 107 -0.83 11.77 -2.79
CA SER A 107 -0.95 12.61 -3.97
C SER A 107 -0.92 14.08 -3.58
N PHE A 108 -0.33 14.91 -4.42
CA PHE A 108 -0.35 16.38 -4.31
C PHE A 108 -1.40 17.04 -5.21
N ARG A 109 -2.24 16.25 -5.91
CA ARG A 109 -3.33 16.79 -6.75
C ARG A 109 -4.36 17.54 -5.93
N ASN A 110 -4.66 17.01 -4.75
CA ASN A 110 -5.51 17.64 -3.76
C ASN A 110 -4.69 17.77 -2.48
N ASP A 111 -4.70 18.95 -1.88
CA ASP A 111 -3.98 19.15 -0.62
C ASP A 111 -4.60 18.36 0.52
N GLY A 112 -3.76 17.73 1.31
CA GLY A 112 -4.15 16.91 2.45
C GLY A 112 -2.99 16.69 3.41
N PRO A 113 -3.22 16.02 4.55
CA PRO A 113 -2.16 15.69 5.50
C PRO A 113 -1.02 14.95 4.83
N LEU A 114 0.21 15.32 5.12
CA LEU A 114 1.41 14.62 4.63
C LEU A 114 1.64 13.35 5.46
N ASP A 115 0.77 12.36 5.26
CA ASP A 115 0.78 11.11 6.01
C ASP A 115 1.61 10.01 5.31
N MET A 116 1.16 9.51 4.17
CA MET A 116 1.78 8.47 3.33
C MET A 116 1.92 7.08 4.00
N ARG A 117 1.32 6.84 5.16
CA ARG A 117 1.28 5.50 5.73
C ARG A 117 0.29 4.63 4.95
N MET A 118 0.73 3.47 4.52
CA MET A 118 -0.18 2.49 3.90
C MET A 118 -1.15 1.90 4.92
N ASP A 119 -0.66 1.62 6.14
CA ASP A 119 -1.49 1.35 7.31
C ASP A 119 -1.54 2.62 8.17
N PRO A 120 -2.67 3.33 8.24
CA PRO A 120 -2.79 4.59 8.98
C PRO A 120 -2.74 4.41 10.51
N GLU A 121 -2.89 3.17 11.00
CA GLU A 121 -2.88 2.86 12.43
C GLU A 121 -1.48 2.63 12.97
N THR A 122 -0.49 2.35 12.09
CA THR A 122 0.85 2.00 12.48
C THR A 122 1.92 2.87 11.83
N GLY A 123 3.08 2.93 12.48
CA GLY A 123 4.25 3.62 11.95
C GLY A 123 4.19 5.15 12.07
N GLU A 124 5.14 5.79 11.43
CA GLU A 124 5.35 7.24 11.45
C GLU A 124 4.85 7.87 10.15
N SER A 125 4.16 9.02 10.23
CA SER A 125 3.75 9.78 9.06
C SER A 125 4.93 10.43 8.35
N ALA A 126 4.78 10.71 7.05
CA ALA A 126 5.80 11.41 6.27
C ALA A 126 6.11 12.81 6.85
N ALA A 127 5.13 13.52 7.37
CA ALA A 127 5.34 14.81 8.04
C ALA A 127 6.24 14.67 9.29
N SER A 128 5.98 13.67 10.13
CA SER A 128 6.80 13.40 11.32
C SER A 128 8.22 12.99 10.93
N TRP A 129 8.34 12.08 9.98
CA TRP A 129 9.63 11.63 9.47
C TRP A 129 10.45 12.77 8.86
N LEU A 130 9.85 13.64 8.05
CA LEU A 130 10.52 14.82 7.50
C LEU A 130 10.96 15.81 8.56
N ALA A 131 10.23 15.90 9.66
CA ALA A 131 10.60 16.82 10.75
C ALA A 131 11.89 16.43 11.45
N GLY A 132 12.23 15.13 11.50
CA GLY A 132 13.36 14.60 12.28
C GLY A 132 14.53 14.06 11.46
N ILE A 133 14.37 13.73 10.20
CA ILE A 133 15.41 13.07 9.41
C ILE A 133 16.65 13.96 9.19
N PRO A 134 17.89 13.44 9.31
CA PRO A 134 19.10 14.16 8.93
C PRO A 134 19.11 14.53 7.44
N VAL A 135 19.62 15.71 7.09
CA VAL A 135 19.61 16.24 5.71
C VAL A 135 20.35 15.34 4.72
N GLU A 136 21.42 14.72 5.16
CA GLU A 136 22.21 13.78 4.34
C GLU A 136 21.40 12.52 4.02
N GLU A 137 20.67 12.02 5.00
CA GLU A 137 19.77 10.87 4.83
C GLU A 137 18.61 11.22 3.91
N LEU A 138 17.95 12.37 4.11
CA LEU A 138 16.89 12.86 3.23
C LEU A 138 17.38 12.97 1.78
N SER A 139 18.57 13.56 1.57
CA SER A 139 19.16 13.65 0.23
C SER A 139 19.41 12.27 -0.39
N ARG A 140 19.85 11.29 0.43
CA ARG A 140 20.05 9.91 -0.03
C ARG A 140 18.74 9.24 -0.44
N VAL A 141 17.69 9.42 0.35
CA VAL A 141 16.35 8.86 0.07
C VAL A 141 15.79 9.44 -1.22
N ILE A 142 15.79 10.77 -1.37
CA ILE A 142 15.30 11.44 -2.57
C ILE A 142 16.10 10.99 -3.81
N ARG A 143 17.42 10.88 -3.71
CA ARG A 143 18.27 10.43 -4.82
C ARG A 143 18.02 8.98 -5.19
N ARG A 144 17.91 8.09 -4.19
CA ARG A 144 17.83 6.65 -4.41
C ARG A 144 16.46 6.19 -4.89
N TYR A 145 15.40 6.76 -4.35
CA TYR A 145 14.03 6.32 -4.60
C TYR A 145 13.25 7.29 -5.49
N GLY A 146 13.56 8.58 -5.45
CA GLY A 146 12.98 9.58 -6.34
C GLY A 146 13.80 9.78 -7.63
N GLU A 147 15.02 9.24 -7.69
CA GLU A 147 15.95 9.37 -8.83
C GLU A 147 16.22 10.82 -9.23
N ASP A 148 15.96 11.78 -8.33
CA ASP A 148 16.07 13.20 -8.62
C ASP A 148 17.54 13.67 -8.54
N PRO A 149 18.10 14.25 -9.61
CA PRO A 149 19.46 14.78 -9.62
C PRO A 149 19.65 15.97 -8.66
N GLN A 150 18.58 16.71 -8.33
CA GLN A 150 18.60 17.86 -7.42
C GLN A 150 18.36 17.47 -5.94
N ALA A 151 18.39 16.18 -5.61
CA ALA A 151 18.13 15.65 -4.26
C ALA A 151 18.81 16.42 -3.13
N GLY A 152 20.08 16.79 -3.31
CA GLY A 152 20.82 17.57 -2.31
C GLY A 152 20.33 19.02 -2.15
N ARG A 153 19.80 19.64 -3.23
CA ARG A 153 19.21 20.98 -3.20
C ARG A 153 17.85 20.94 -2.50
N ILE A 154 17.02 19.96 -2.86
CA ILE A 154 15.72 19.73 -2.26
C ILE A 154 15.86 19.45 -0.76
N ALA A 155 16.73 18.52 -0.36
CA ALA A 155 16.94 18.17 1.04
C ALA A 155 17.38 19.37 1.90
N ARG A 156 18.31 20.19 1.41
CA ARG A 156 18.72 21.42 2.12
C ARG A 156 17.61 22.48 2.14
N GLY A 157 16.77 22.55 1.11
CA GLY A 157 15.62 23.44 1.09
C GLY A 157 14.59 23.06 2.13
N ILE A 158 14.24 21.80 2.20
CA ILE A 158 13.34 21.23 3.22
C ILE A 158 13.92 21.46 4.61
N ASP A 159 15.23 21.23 4.81
CA ASP A 159 15.88 21.44 6.10
C ASP A 159 15.81 22.90 6.58
N ARG A 160 16.03 23.86 5.69
CA ARG A 160 15.88 25.28 6.03
C ARG A 160 14.42 25.62 6.38
N TYR A 161 13.47 25.16 5.57
CA TYR A 161 12.06 25.46 5.77
C TYR A 161 11.56 24.94 7.11
N ARG A 162 11.89 23.68 7.47
CA ARG A 162 11.45 23.07 8.74
C ARG A 162 12.04 23.69 10.00
N GLN A 163 13.12 24.53 9.90
CA GLN A 163 13.62 25.31 11.03
C GLN A 163 12.67 26.46 11.41
N GLU A 164 11.85 26.92 10.48
CA GLU A 164 10.93 28.05 10.67
C GLU A 164 9.49 27.56 10.90
N GLN A 165 9.06 26.55 10.16
CA GLN A 165 7.71 25.99 10.26
C GLN A 165 7.63 24.53 9.83
N ARG A 166 6.66 23.80 10.36
CA ARG A 166 6.44 22.38 9.99
C ARG A 166 5.87 22.26 8.59
N ILE A 167 6.23 21.16 7.92
CA ILE A 167 5.62 20.72 6.66
C ILE A 167 4.58 19.66 7.03
N GLU A 168 3.31 20.03 7.00
CA GLU A 168 2.21 19.17 7.47
C GLU A 168 1.30 18.70 6.35
N THR A 169 1.36 19.34 5.16
CA THR A 169 0.51 18.98 4.03
C THR A 169 1.29 18.68 2.77
N THR A 170 0.66 17.92 1.88
CA THR A 170 1.21 17.59 0.55
C THR A 170 1.40 18.83 -0.30
N GLY A 171 0.48 19.79 -0.23
CA GLY A 171 0.57 21.07 -0.96
C GLY A 171 1.74 21.94 -0.48
N GLN A 172 1.98 22.01 0.85
CA GLN A 172 3.16 22.71 1.37
C GLN A 172 4.47 22.12 0.87
N LEU A 173 4.59 20.79 0.87
CA LEU A 173 5.78 20.12 0.36
C LEU A 173 5.97 20.33 -1.14
N SER A 174 4.89 20.19 -1.93
CA SER A 174 4.92 20.38 -3.38
C SER A 174 5.36 21.80 -3.74
N ALA A 175 4.73 22.82 -3.15
CA ALA A 175 5.05 24.22 -3.39
C ALA A 175 6.53 24.54 -3.03
N LEU A 176 7.00 24.02 -1.90
CA LEU A 176 8.40 24.19 -1.50
C LEU A 176 9.36 23.56 -2.52
N ILE A 177 9.07 22.36 -3.02
CA ILE A 177 9.91 21.70 -4.02
C ILE A 177 9.91 22.48 -5.33
N GLU A 178 8.75 22.95 -5.80
CA GLU A 178 8.64 23.76 -7.02
C GLU A 178 9.47 25.06 -6.97
N GLU A 179 9.59 25.69 -5.79
CA GLU A 179 10.45 26.87 -5.60
C GLU A 179 11.94 26.52 -5.64
N LEU A 180 12.29 25.28 -5.35
CA LEU A 180 13.67 24.82 -5.24
C LEU A 180 14.24 24.27 -6.55
N VAL A 181 13.44 23.89 -7.52
CA VAL A 181 13.86 23.24 -8.76
C VAL A 181 13.52 24.09 -9.97
#